data_ec29e3bbea5d763bae47446cbc2f5456
#
_entry.id   ec29e3bbea5d763bae47446cbc2f5456
#
_cell.length_a   1.000
_cell.length_b   1.000
_cell.length_c   1.000
_cell.angle_alpha   90.00
_cell.angle_beta   90.00
_cell.angle_gamma   90.00
#
_symmetry.space_group_name_H-M   'P 1'
#
loop_
_entity.id
_entity.type
_entity.pdbx_description
1 polymer ?
#
loop_
_entity_poly.entity_id
_entity_poly.type
_entity_poly.pdbx_seq_one_letter_code
_entity_poly.pdbx_strand_id
1 'polypeptide(L)'
;MIGSSLFLDDPLLWKIAAGVALATSIGQAAAWRFDDGRGRLWLYGVAAVLASASIYVWIAGISWVFYVSSVPMPSTFRAACIAVAVTGTLFWMVTTARQVSAVLGKPEFIAQAFRDAGSEIQYSLSAMQQLSTLSNHCGPIARIGQGLVLFAALAVILAVRIWAPLPASADLLLFSTVLLTPGSLFFAGLAVKGILLMIVTPRRLERIHGKPVTLTDD
;
A
#
# COMPACT_ATOMS: atom_id res chain seq x y z
N MET A 1 -13.36 7.16 -27.65
CA MET A 1 -14.72 7.15 -27.08
C MET A 1 -15.13 5.86 -26.35
N ILE A 2 -14.23 4.89 -26.15
CA ILE A 2 -14.53 3.62 -25.45
C ILE A 2 -14.35 3.73 -23.92
N GLY A 3 -13.66 4.75 -23.43
CA GLY A 3 -13.35 4.87 -21.99
C GLY A 3 -14.42 5.56 -21.15
N SER A 4 -15.33 6.34 -21.74
CA SER A 4 -16.29 7.13 -20.97
C SER A 4 -17.57 6.39 -20.61
N SER A 5 -18.00 5.43 -21.42
CA SER A 5 -19.19 4.63 -21.14
C SER A 5 -18.94 3.55 -20.07
N LEU A 6 -17.70 3.05 -19.97
CA LEU A 6 -17.34 2.00 -19.02
C LEU A 6 -17.29 2.46 -17.55
N PHE A 7 -17.02 3.76 -17.30
CA PHE A 7 -16.91 4.29 -15.94
C PHE A 7 -18.21 4.93 -15.42
N LEU A 8 -19.14 5.30 -16.31
CA LEU A 8 -20.35 6.04 -15.94
C LEU A 8 -21.57 5.15 -15.68
N ASP A 9 -21.58 3.92 -16.20
CA ASP A 9 -22.76 3.05 -16.15
C ASP A 9 -22.83 2.15 -14.91
N ASP A 10 -21.71 1.97 -14.15
CA ASP A 10 -21.72 1.20 -12.91
C ASP A 10 -21.72 2.11 -11.67
N PRO A 11 -22.89 2.28 -11.01
CA PRO A 11 -23.02 3.15 -9.85
C PRO A 11 -22.19 2.69 -8.64
N LEU A 12 -21.74 1.43 -8.61
CA LEU A 12 -20.94 0.90 -7.51
C LEU A 12 -19.50 1.44 -7.54
N LEU A 13 -18.90 1.53 -8.72
CA LEU A 13 -17.49 1.91 -8.87
C LEU A 13 -17.24 3.36 -8.46
N TRP A 14 -18.08 4.28 -8.94
CA TRP A 14 -17.90 5.68 -8.56
C TRP A 14 -18.20 5.91 -7.07
N LYS A 15 -19.14 5.14 -6.45
CA LYS A 15 -19.40 5.20 -5.01
C LYS A 15 -18.20 4.73 -4.19
N ILE A 16 -17.54 3.65 -4.61
CA ILE A 16 -16.30 3.18 -3.96
C ILE A 16 -15.22 4.25 -4.10
N ALA A 17 -15.01 4.77 -5.31
CA ALA A 17 -14.02 5.80 -5.57
C ALA A 17 -14.29 7.07 -4.75
N ALA A 18 -15.53 7.56 -4.74
CA ALA A 18 -15.93 8.72 -3.94
C ALA A 18 -15.77 8.45 -2.44
N GLY A 19 -16.15 7.27 -1.95
CA GLY A 19 -15.97 6.86 -0.56
C GLY A 19 -14.51 6.85 -0.12
N VAL A 20 -13.62 6.30 -0.94
CA VAL A 20 -12.17 6.30 -0.68
C VAL A 20 -11.62 7.72 -0.70
N ALA A 21 -11.98 8.53 -1.70
CA ALA A 21 -11.56 9.93 -1.78
C ALA A 21 -12.02 10.73 -0.57
N LEU A 22 -13.28 10.57 -0.17
CA LEU A 22 -13.84 11.25 1.00
C LEU A 22 -13.15 10.81 2.29
N ALA A 23 -13.00 9.51 2.52
CA ALA A 23 -12.34 8.97 3.71
C ALA A 23 -10.88 9.44 3.83
N THR A 24 -10.14 9.45 2.73
CA THR A 24 -8.75 9.95 2.72
C THR A 24 -8.67 11.44 2.93
N SER A 25 -9.57 12.23 2.32
CA SER A 25 -9.63 13.68 2.52
C SER A 25 -9.98 14.05 3.95
N ILE A 26 -10.97 13.38 4.54
CA ILE A 26 -11.34 13.58 5.96
C ILE A 26 -10.16 13.20 6.88
N GLY A 27 -9.52 12.06 6.62
CA GLY A 27 -8.36 11.61 7.40
C GLY A 27 -7.18 12.58 7.34
N GLN A 28 -6.89 13.13 6.16
CA GLN A 28 -5.84 14.14 5.97
C GLN A 28 -6.20 15.46 6.65
N ALA A 29 -7.44 15.94 6.49
CA ALA A 29 -7.92 17.15 7.15
C ALA A 29 -7.92 17.00 8.69
N ALA A 30 -8.29 15.84 9.20
CA ALA A 30 -8.21 15.52 10.62
C ALA A 30 -6.75 15.52 11.11
N ALA A 31 -5.84 14.87 10.39
CA ALA A 31 -4.42 14.87 10.73
C ALA A 31 -3.86 16.29 10.79
N TRP A 32 -4.20 17.11 9.80
CA TRP A 32 -3.80 18.53 9.78
C TRP A 32 -4.43 19.35 10.90
N ARG A 33 -5.72 19.12 11.21
CA ARG A 33 -6.45 19.84 12.29
C ARG A 33 -5.92 19.51 13.68
N PHE A 34 -5.44 18.30 13.90
CA PHE A 34 -4.87 17.85 15.17
C PHE A 34 -3.37 18.11 15.30
N ASP A 35 -2.73 18.64 14.26
CA ASP A 35 -1.34 19.10 14.33
C ASP A 35 -1.31 20.47 15.03
N ASP A 36 -0.94 20.47 16.32
CA ASP A 36 -0.80 21.67 17.15
C ASP A 36 0.42 22.53 16.77
N GLY A 37 0.95 22.38 15.55
CA GLY A 37 2.20 23.01 15.11
C GLY A 37 3.46 22.43 15.76
N ARG A 38 3.32 21.31 16.49
CA ARG A 38 4.44 20.61 17.14
C ARG A 38 5.08 19.56 16.26
N GLY A 39 4.59 19.37 15.01
CA GLY A 39 5.15 18.42 14.06
C GLY A 39 5.15 16.97 14.55
N ARG A 40 4.09 16.54 15.26
CA ARG A 40 4.03 15.16 15.80
C ARG A 40 4.12 14.12 14.69
N LEU A 41 5.17 13.32 14.69
CA LEU A 41 5.48 12.36 13.62
C LEU A 41 4.31 11.40 13.31
N TRP A 42 3.57 10.92 14.31
CA TRP A 42 2.49 9.97 14.07
C TRP A 42 1.32 10.55 13.26
N LEU A 43 1.07 11.88 13.33
CA LEU A 43 0.05 12.55 12.50
C LEU A 43 0.47 12.55 11.02
N TYR A 44 1.74 12.90 10.74
CA TYR A 44 2.31 12.79 9.39
C TYR A 44 2.30 11.35 8.90
N GLY A 45 2.57 10.40 9.80
CA GLY A 45 2.46 8.97 9.51
C GLY A 45 1.06 8.55 9.08
N VAL A 46 0.02 9.01 9.77
CA VAL A 46 -1.38 8.75 9.39
C VAL A 46 -1.69 9.33 8.00
N ALA A 47 -1.30 10.57 7.74
CA ALA A 47 -1.51 11.20 6.44
C ALA A 47 -0.80 10.45 5.30
N ALA A 48 0.46 10.05 5.50
CA ALA A 48 1.25 9.30 4.53
C ALA A 48 0.67 7.90 4.27
N VAL A 49 0.19 7.21 5.31
CA VAL A 49 -0.45 5.89 5.19
C VAL A 49 -1.76 6.00 4.43
N LEU A 50 -2.60 6.99 4.74
CA LEU A 50 -3.85 7.23 4.03
C LEU A 50 -3.61 7.54 2.55
N ALA A 51 -2.62 8.38 2.24
CA ALA A 51 -2.24 8.68 0.86
C ALA A 51 -1.78 7.41 0.12
N SER A 52 -0.89 6.61 0.73
CA SER A 52 -0.39 5.37 0.14
C SER A 52 -1.51 4.34 -0.06
N ALA A 53 -2.40 4.17 0.93
CA ALA A 53 -3.55 3.28 0.84
C ALA A 53 -4.55 3.74 -0.24
N SER A 54 -4.76 5.05 -0.37
CA SER A 54 -5.60 5.63 -1.43
C SER A 54 -5.03 5.30 -2.81
N ILE A 55 -3.73 5.53 -3.03
CA ILE A 55 -3.07 5.21 -4.30
C ILE A 55 -3.17 3.71 -4.60
N TYR A 56 -2.96 2.84 -3.60
CA TYR A 56 -3.15 1.39 -3.76
C TYR A 56 -4.56 1.06 -4.25
N VAL A 57 -5.59 1.59 -3.61
CA VAL A 57 -7.00 1.35 -3.98
C VAL A 57 -7.29 1.87 -5.39
N TRP A 58 -6.81 3.07 -5.73
CA TRP A 58 -7.03 3.67 -7.06
C TRP A 58 -6.34 2.89 -8.18
N ILE A 59 -5.12 2.42 -7.96
CA ILE A 59 -4.34 1.74 -9.00
C ILE A 59 -4.80 0.29 -9.19
N ALA A 60 -4.85 -0.51 -8.11
CA ALA A 60 -5.17 -1.93 -8.21
C ALA A 60 -6.60 -2.26 -7.75
N GLY A 61 -7.04 -1.69 -6.63
CA GLY A 61 -8.33 -2.05 -6.06
C GLY A 61 -9.47 -1.80 -7.04
N ILE A 62 -9.53 -0.61 -7.61
CA ILE A 62 -10.56 -0.25 -8.60
C ILE A 62 -10.41 -1.08 -9.87
N SER A 63 -9.20 -1.29 -10.37
CA SER A 63 -8.96 -2.09 -11.58
C SER A 63 -9.41 -3.54 -11.39
N TRP A 64 -9.08 -4.16 -10.24
CA TRP A 64 -9.53 -5.52 -9.93
C TRP A 64 -11.04 -5.60 -9.73
N VAL A 65 -11.63 -4.67 -8.98
CA VAL A 65 -13.10 -4.63 -8.80
C VAL A 65 -13.79 -4.46 -10.14
N PHE A 66 -13.29 -3.57 -10.99
CA PHE A 66 -13.85 -3.34 -12.32
C PHE A 66 -13.74 -4.60 -13.19
N TYR A 67 -12.58 -5.24 -13.26
CA TYR A 67 -12.40 -6.47 -14.02
C TYR A 67 -13.37 -7.56 -13.57
N VAL A 68 -13.47 -7.77 -12.25
CA VAL A 68 -14.31 -8.84 -11.69
C VAL A 68 -15.81 -8.54 -11.84
N SER A 69 -16.24 -7.26 -11.80
CA SER A 69 -17.66 -6.90 -11.91
C SER A 69 -18.14 -6.81 -13.35
N SER A 70 -17.31 -6.29 -14.25
CA SER A 70 -17.73 -5.95 -15.63
C SER A 70 -17.54 -7.09 -16.64
N VAL A 71 -16.62 -8.03 -16.37
CA VAL A 71 -16.36 -9.13 -17.29
C VAL A 71 -17.28 -10.31 -16.99
N PRO A 72 -18.07 -10.80 -17.98
CA PRO A 72 -18.86 -12.01 -17.83
C PRO A 72 -17.94 -13.23 -17.66
N MET A 73 -17.91 -13.77 -16.45
CA MET A 73 -17.07 -14.93 -16.12
C MET A 73 -17.79 -15.89 -15.17
N PRO A 74 -17.44 -17.19 -15.16
CA PRO A 74 -17.96 -18.15 -14.20
C PRO A 74 -17.69 -17.71 -12.76
N SER A 75 -18.64 -17.98 -11.86
CA SER A 75 -18.55 -17.58 -10.44
C SER A 75 -17.31 -18.15 -9.74
N THR A 76 -16.93 -19.37 -10.07
CA THR A 76 -15.71 -20.04 -9.56
C THR A 76 -14.44 -19.30 -9.96
N PHE A 77 -14.36 -18.88 -11.23
CA PHE A 77 -13.22 -18.11 -11.73
C PHE A 77 -13.15 -16.72 -11.09
N ARG A 78 -14.30 -16.05 -10.95
CA ARG A 78 -14.41 -14.78 -10.24
C ARG A 78 -13.91 -14.88 -8.80
N ALA A 79 -14.35 -15.90 -8.07
CA ALA A 79 -13.89 -16.16 -6.71
C ALA A 79 -12.37 -16.42 -6.64
N ALA A 80 -11.82 -17.16 -7.61
CA ALA A 80 -10.38 -17.41 -7.70
C ALA A 80 -9.59 -16.10 -7.94
N CYS A 81 -10.02 -15.23 -8.84
CA CYS A 81 -9.39 -13.93 -9.08
C CYS A 81 -9.37 -13.06 -7.81
N ILE A 82 -10.49 -12.98 -7.10
CA ILE A 82 -10.58 -12.24 -5.84
C ILE A 82 -9.64 -12.85 -4.79
N ALA A 83 -9.66 -14.17 -4.65
CA ALA A 83 -8.82 -14.88 -3.68
C ALA A 83 -7.33 -14.63 -3.95
N VAL A 84 -6.89 -14.70 -5.21
CA VAL A 84 -5.50 -14.43 -5.61
C VAL A 84 -5.10 -12.98 -5.32
N ALA A 85 -5.96 -12.00 -5.67
CA ALA A 85 -5.69 -10.60 -5.43
C ALA A 85 -5.56 -10.28 -3.92
N VAL A 86 -6.50 -10.78 -3.13
CA VAL A 86 -6.52 -10.57 -1.66
C VAL A 86 -5.34 -11.29 -1.00
N THR A 87 -5.14 -12.58 -1.31
CA THR A 87 -4.06 -13.38 -0.71
C THR A 87 -2.69 -12.82 -1.08
N GLY A 88 -2.49 -12.43 -2.35
CA GLY A 88 -1.26 -11.83 -2.82
C GLY A 88 -0.95 -10.51 -2.10
N THR A 89 -1.96 -9.66 -1.93
CA THR A 89 -1.81 -8.40 -1.18
C THR A 89 -1.48 -8.65 0.29
N LEU A 90 -2.21 -9.52 0.96
CA LEU A 90 -1.95 -9.88 2.37
C LEU A 90 -0.56 -10.49 2.55
N PHE A 91 -0.17 -11.41 1.68
CA PHE A 91 1.16 -12.01 1.69
C PHE A 91 2.25 -10.94 1.55
N TRP A 92 2.08 -9.99 0.62
CA TRP A 92 3.01 -8.88 0.43
C TRP A 92 3.10 -7.99 1.67
N MET A 93 1.95 -7.60 2.24
CA MET A 93 1.90 -6.77 3.45
C MET A 93 2.57 -7.46 4.64
N VAL A 94 2.29 -8.74 4.87
CA VAL A 94 2.89 -9.52 5.96
C VAL A 94 4.40 -9.67 5.78
N THR A 95 4.85 -9.96 4.56
CA THR A 95 6.27 -10.08 4.24
C THR A 95 6.99 -8.75 4.47
N THR A 96 6.41 -7.64 3.99
CA THR A 96 6.94 -6.29 4.23
C THR A 96 6.98 -5.97 5.73
N ALA A 97 5.91 -6.28 6.47
CA ALA A 97 5.86 -6.04 7.91
C ALA A 97 6.96 -6.81 8.65
N ARG A 98 7.20 -8.07 8.30
CA ARG A 98 8.28 -8.88 8.90
C ARG A 98 9.66 -8.29 8.61
N GLN A 99 9.92 -7.87 7.36
CA GLN A 99 11.19 -7.27 6.96
C GLN A 99 11.43 -5.95 7.71
N VAL A 100 10.43 -5.08 7.75
CA VAL A 100 10.49 -3.81 8.46
C VAL A 100 10.70 -4.03 9.96
N SER A 101 9.94 -4.94 10.57
CA SER A 101 10.10 -5.25 11.99
C SER A 101 11.50 -5.78 12.33
N ALA A 102 12.11 -6.57 11.45
CA ALA A 102 13.47 -7.04 11.62
C ALA A 102 14.50 -5.90 11.60
N VAL A 103 14.30 -4.86 10.77
CA VAL A 103 15.15 -3.66 10.74
C VAL A 103 14.92 -2.79 11.98
N LEU A 104 13.63 -2.58 12.35
CA LEU A 104 13.25 -1.81 13.55
C LEU A 104 13.70 -2.47 14.86
N GLY A 105 13.96 -3.78 14.85
CA GLY A 105 14.53 -4.51 15.97
C GLY A 105 16.02 -4.22 16.21
N LYS A 106 16.70 -3.55 15.28
CA LYS A 106 18.12 -3.19 15.41
C LYS A 106 18.26 -1.87 16.18
N PRO A 107 18.93 -1.87 17.35
CA PRO A 107 19.09 -0.66 18.17
C PRO A 107 19.84 0.45 17.42
N GLU A 108 20.79 0.07 16.55
CA GLU A 108 21.57 1.00 15.73
C GLU A 108 20.69 1.81 14.78
N PHE A 109 19.71 1.15 14.14
CA PHE A 109 18.77 1.82 13.26
C PHE A 109 17.87 2.80 14.04
N ILE A 110 17.37 2.37 15.21
CA ILE A 110 16.53 3.24 16.05
C ILE A 110 17.31 4.46 16.52
N ALA A 111 18.56 4.30 16.96
CA ALA A 111 19.40 5.41 17.39
C ALA A 111 19.73 6.41 16.26
N GLN A 112 19.83 5.93 15.01
CA GLN A 112 20.03 6.81 13.86
C GLN A 112 18.75 7.51 13.41
N ALA A 113 17.61 6.80 13.45
CA ALA A 113 16.31 7.30 13.00
C ALA A 113 15.69 8.27 14.01
N PHE A 114 15.92 8.05 15.31
CA PHE A 114 15.33 8.80 16.42
C PHE A 114 16.41 9.30 17.36
N ARG A 115 16.65 10.62 17.35
CA ARG A 115 17.67 11.25 18.18
C ARG A 115 17.00 11.94 19.38
N ASP A 116 17.53 11.70 20.58
CA ASP A 116 17.06 12.42 21.79
C ASP A 116 17.64 13.85 21.79
N ALA A 117 16.79 14.85 21.66
CA ALA A 117 17.15 16.26 21.72
C ALA A 117 16.87 16.89 23.13
N GLY A 118 16.72 16.05 24.15
CA GLY A 118 16.50 16.50 25.53
C GLY A 118 15.02 16.65 25.88
N SER A 119 14.29 17.60 25.32
CA SER A 119 12.85 17.79 25.56
C SER A 119 11.96 16.95 24.67
N GLU A 120 12.47 16.51 23.53
CA GLU A 120 11.75 15.78 22.50
C GLU A 120 12.66 14.75 21.80
N ILE A 121 12.06 13.80 21.10
CA ILE A 121 12.77 12.85 20.25
C ILE A 121 12.56 13.30 18.81
N GLN A 122 13.64 13.59 18.11
CA GLN A 122 13.62 14.06 16.73
C GLN A 122 13.76 12.89 15.75
N TYR A 123 12.90 12.86 14.74
CA TYR A 123 12.91 11.88 13.66
C TYR A 123 13.57 12.43 12.41
N SER A 124 14.57 11.72 11.89
CA SER A 124 15.23 12.08 10.64
C SER A 124 14.46 11.56 9.42
N LEU A 125 14.18 12.45 8.46
CA LEU A 125 13.50 12.08 7.19
C LEU A 125 14.30 11.05 6.38
N SER A 126 15.63 11.04 6.50
CA SER A 126 16.49 10.05 5.85
C SER A 126 16.24 8.61 6.33
N ALA A 127 15.65 8.42 7.52
CA ALA A 127 15.37 7.11 8.08
C ALA A 127 14.39 6.28 7.23
N MET A 128 13.41 6.91 6.57
CA MET A 128 12.50 6.20 5.65
C MET A 128 13.24 5.66 4.42
N GLN A 129 14.16 6.43 3.87
CA GLN A 129 15.00 6.00 2.74
C GLN A 129 15.95 4.88 3.16
N GLN A 130 16.61 5.01 4.32
CA GLN A 130 17.47 3.97 4.88
C GLN A 130 16.69 2.68 5.16
N LEU A 131 15.50 2.78 5.77
CA LEU A 131 14.61 1.65 5.97
C LEU A 131 14.27 0.96 4.66
N SER A 132 13.94 1.72 3.62
CA SER A 132 13.65 1.17 2.29
C SER A 132 14.84 0.42 1.71
N THR A 133 16.03 0.99 1.82
CA THR A 133 17.27 0.35 1.35
C THR A 133 17.56 -0.94 2.13
N LEU A 134 17.53 -0.89 3.46
CA LEU A 134 17.81 -2.03 4.33
C LEU A 134 16.75 -3.14 4.21
N SER A 135 15.48 -2.78 4.08
CA SER A 135 14.39 -3.76 3.90
C SER A 135 14.41 -4.43 2.52
N ASN A 136 14.86 -3.73 1.49
CA ASN A 136 14.98 -4.31 0.14
C ASN A 136 16.15 -5.29 -0.01
N HIS A 137 17.12 -5.25 0.90
CA HIS A 137 18.26 -6.19 0.92
C HIS A 137 17.93 -7.54 1.58
N CYS A 138 16.74 -7.71 2.13
CA CYS A 138 16.30 -8.95 2.75
C CYS A 138 15.94 -10.04 1.72
N GLY A 139 16.96 -10.47 0.99
CA GLY A 139 17.05 -11.81 0.40
C GLY A 139 16.39 -12.04 -0.96
N PRO A 140 16.80 -13.13 -1.64
CA PRO A 140 16.29 -13.55 -2.95
C PRO A 140 14.78 -13.86 -2.92
N ILE A 141 14.23 -14.20 -1.77
CA ILE A 141 12.81 -14.54 -1.58
C ILE A 141 11.86 -13.38 -1.95
N ALA A 142 12.22 -12.12 -1.65
CA ALA A 142 11.39 -10.98 -2.03
C ALA A 142 11.39 -10.75 -3.55
N ARG A 143 12.53 -10.97 -4.22
CA ARG A 143 12.65 -10.88 -5.69
C ARG A 143 11.93 -12.04 -6.37
N ILE A 144 12.04 -13.25 -5.82
CA ILE A 144 11.31 -14.43 -6.28
C ILE A 144 9.80 -14.22 -6.09
N GLY A 145 9.36 -13.63 -4.95
CA GLY A 145 7.96 -13.31 -4.71
C GLY A 145 7.40 -12.32 -5.72
N GLN A 146 8.14 -11.28 -6.09
CA GLN A 146 7.74 -10.35 -7.16
C GLN A 146 7.67 -11.04 -8.53
N GLY A 147 8.66 -11.86 -8.85
CA GLY A 147 8.67 -12.66 -10.07
C GLY A 147 7.52 -13.68 -10.12
N LEU A 148 7.23 -14.35 -9.00
CA LEU A 148 6.12 -15.28 -8.88
C LEU A 148 4.76 -14.61 -9.05
N VAL A 149 4.55 -13.41 -8.50
CA VAL A 149 3.31 -12.64 -8.69
C VAL A 149 3.14 -12.26 -10.15
N LEU A 150 4.19 -11.77 -10.82
CA LEU A 150 4.17 -11.48 -12.25
C LEU A 150 3.93 -12.73 -13.10
N PHE A 151 4.60 -13.85 -12.75
CA PHE A 151 4.44 -15.10 -13.48
C PHE A 151 3.06 -15.73 -13.26
N ALA A 152 2.54 -15.71 -12.03
CA ALA A 152 1.18 -16.15 -11.74
C ALA A 152 0.14 -15.31 -12.48
N ALA A 153 0.36 -14.00 -12.55
CA ALA A 153 -0.49 -13.09 -13.29
C ALA A 153 -0.48 -13.38 -14.80
N LEU A 154 0.70 -13.60 -15.39
CA LEU A 154 0.83 -14.03 -16.79
C LEU A 154 0.21 -15.41 -17.04
N ALA A 155 0.39 -16.37 -16.13
CA ALA A 155 -0.20 -17.69 -16.21
C ALA A 155 -1.74 -17.62 -16.14
N VAL A 156 -2.30 -16.76 -15.31
CA VAL A 156 -3.75 -16.51 -15.26
C VAL A 156 -4.25 -15.92 -16.58
N ILE A 157 -3.55 -14.96 -17.18
CA ILE A 157 -3.90 -14.37 -18.47
C ILE A 157 -3.92 -15.45 -19.56
N LEU A 158 -2.86 -16.26 -19.62
CA LEU A 158 -2.76 -17.34 -20.60
C LEU A 158 -3.83 -18.41 -20.39
N ALA A 159 -4.08 -18.82 -19.15
CA ALA A 159 -5.13 -19.77 -18.81
C ALA A 159 -6.52 -19.26 -19.22
N VAL A 160 -6.82 -17.99 -18.94
CA VAL A 160 -8.10 -17.35 -19.34
C VAL A 160 -8.25 -17.35 -20.87
N ARG A 161 -7.19 -17.02 -21.60
CA ARG A 161 -7.22 -17.03 -23.07
C ARG A 161 -7.47 -18.40 -23.69
N ILE A 162 -6.94 -19.46 -23.06
CA ILE A 162 -7.10 -20.83 -23.53
C ILE A 162 -8.49 -21.37 -23.21
N TRP A 163 -9.06 -21.01 -22.02
CA TRP A 163 -10.26 -21.66 -21.49
C TRP A 163 -11.55 -20.86 -21.69
N ALA A 164 -11.46 -19.55 -21.88
CA ALA A 164 -12.61 -18.67 -22.11
C ALA A 164 -12.20 -17.55 -23.07
N PRO A 165 -12.52 -17.65 -24.36
CA PRO A 165 -12.27 -16.56 -25.29
C PRO A 165 -13.13 -15.35 -24.87
N LEU A 166 -12.51 -14.39 -24.23
CA LEU A 166 -13.10 -13.16 -23.80
C LEU A 166 -13.05 -12.11 -24.93
N PRO A 167 -13.97 -11.14 -24.95
CA PRO A 167 -13.89 -10.03 -25.90
C PRO A 167 -12.57 -9.25 -25.70
N ALA A 168 -12.02 -8.68 -26.77
CA ALA A 168 -10.73 -7.97 -26.75
C ALA A 168 -10.64 -6.85 -25.70
N SER A 169 -11.77 -6.23 -25.33
CA SER A 169 -11.85 -5.25 -24.26
C SER A 169 -11.57 -5.84 -22.87
N ALA A 170 -12.00 -7.07 -22.61
CA ALA A 170 -11.76 -7.77 -21.36
C ALA A 170 -10.30 -8.21 -21.23
N ASP A 171 -9.67 -8.62 -22.33
CA ASP A 171 -8.24 -8.93 -22.37
C ASP A 171 -7.39 -7.70 -22.06
N LEU A 172 -7.73 -6.53 -22.61
CA LEU A 172 -7.04 -5.28 -22.34
C LEU A 172 -7.18 -4.87 -20.88
N LEU A 173 -8.37 -5.04 -20.30
CA LEU A 173 -8.64 -4.72 -18.90
C LEU A 173 -7.86 -5.65 -17.96
N LEU A 174 -7.83 -6.95 -18.26
CA LEU A 174 -7.02 -7.92 -17.50
C LEU A 174 -5.54 -7.57 -17.58
N PHE A 175 -5.04 -7.28 -18.78
CA PHE A 175 -3.64 -6.90 -18.98
C PHE A 175 -3.26 -5.66 -18.17
N SER A 176 -4.07 -4.60 -18.22
CA SER A 176 -3.83 -3.38 -17.45
C SER A 176 -3.90 -3.63 -15.94
N THR A 177 -4.87 -4.42 -15.49
CA THR A 177 -5.01 -4.78 -14.07
C THR A 177 -3.77 -5.52 -13.56
N VAL A 178 -3.27 -6.49 -14.33
CA VAL A 178 -2.07 -7.24 -14.00
C VAL A 178 -0.82 -6.37 -14.02
N LEU A 179 -0.69 -5.51 -15.05
CA LEU A 179 0.46 -4.60 -15.18
C LEU A 179 0.53 -3.60 -14.02
N LEU A 180 -0.62 -3.13 -13.53
CA LEU A 180 -0.70 -2.16 -12.44
C LEU A 180 -0.51 -2.80 -11.04
N THR A 181 -0.70 -4.12 -10.93
CA THR A 181 -0.60 -4.82 -9.63
C THR A 181 0.75 -4.64 -8.93
N PRO A 182 1.92 -4.79 -9.57
CA PRO A 182 3.21 -4.59 -8.90
C PRO A 182 3.39 -3.17 -8.35
N GLY A 183 2.98 -2.15 -9.14
CA GLY A 183 3.02 -0.76 -8.70
C GLY A 183 2.13 -0.52 -7.48
N SER A 184 0.94 -1.10 -7.45
CA SER A 184 0.04 -0.99 -6.31
C SER A 184 0.56 -1.70 -5.07
N LEU A 185 1.15 -2.89 -5.20
CA LEU A 185 1.78 -3.60 -4.09
C LEU A 185 2.93 -2.80 -3.46
N PHE A 186 3.65 -2.00 -4.27
CA PHE A 186 4.63 -1.05 -3.74
C PHE A 186 3.98 -0.05 -2.76
N PHE A 187 2.83 0.54 -3.11
CA PHE A 187 2.13 1.47 -2.23
C PHE A 187 1.53 0.79 -1.00
N ALA A 188 1.03 -0.45 -1.13
CA ALA A 188 0.64 -1.25 0.03
C ALA A 188 1.82 -1.49 0.99
N GLY A 189 3.00 -1.80 0.46
CA GLY A 189 4.23 -1.93 1.23
C GLY A 189 4.66 -0.61 1.88
N LEU A 190 4.51 0.51 1.18
CA LEU A 190 4.82 1.85 1.70
C LEU A 190 3.88 2.21 2.87
N ALA A 191 2.59 1.89 2.77
CA ALA A 191 1.64 2.06 3.86
C ALA A 191 2.06 1.26 5.11
N VAL A 192 2.47 -0.02 4.94
CA VAL A 192 2.97 -0.85 6.05
C VAL A 192 4.22 -0.26 6.69
N LYS A 193 5.17 0.22 5.88
CA LYS A 193 6.39 0.91 6.37
C LYS A 193 6.01 2.17 7.17
N GLY A 194 5.09 2.97 6.65
CA GLY A 194 4.58 4.17 7.32
C GLY A 194 3.93 3.85 8.67
N ILE A 195 3.07 2.82 8.72
CA ILE A 195 2.44 2.39 9.97
C ILE A 195 3.50 2.01 11.02
N LEU A 196 4.46 1.18 10.67
CA LEU A 196 5.44 0.66 11.62
C LEU A 196 6.44 1.73 12.05
N LEU A 197 6.99 2.51 11.09
CA LEU A 197 8.05 3.49 11.37
C LEU A 197 7.51 4.80 11.92
N MET A 198 6.39 5.32 11.38
CA MET A 198 5.91 6.67 11.70
C MET A 198 4.75 6.69 12.69
N ILE A 199 4.08 5.55 12.97
CA ILE A 199 2.96 5.51 13.91
C ILE A 199 3.29 4.62 15.12
N VAL A 200 3.63 3.35 14.89
CA VAL A 200 3.80 2.37 15.98
C VAL A 200 5.08 2.64 16.77
N THR A 201 6.21 2.83 16.08
CA THR A 201 7.51 3.06 16.71
C THR A 201 7.54 4.36 17.52
N PRO A 202 7.11 5.53 16.99
CA PRO A 202 7.05 6.76 17.76
C PRO A 202 6.18 6.66 19.00
N ARG A 203 4.97 6.11 18.89
CA ARG A 203 4.08 5.92 20.04
C ARG A 203 4.67 5.02 21.12
N ARG A 204 5.45 4.00 20.71
CA ARG A 204 6.18 3.16 21.65
C ARG A 204 7.29 3.96 22.37
N LEU A 205 8.07 4.75 21.62
CA LEU A 205 9.12 5.60 22.18
C LEU A 205 8.55 6.67 23.10
N GLU A 206 7.45 7.32 22.73
CA GLU A 206 6.74 8.29 23.59
C GLU A 206 6.32 7.67 24.92
N ARG A 207 5.82 6.42 24.90
CA ARG A 207 5.44 5.72 26.14
C ARG A 207 6.63 5.36 27.03
N ILE A 208 7.77 5.04 26.44
CA ILE A 208 8.97 4.62 27.19
C ILE A 208 9.68 5.84 27.78
N HIS A 209 9.81 6.92 26.99
CA HIS A 209 10.62 8.09 27.38
C HIS A 209 9.79 9.25 27.94
N GLY A 210 8.47 9.23 27.80
CA GLY A 210 7.60 10.32 28.22
C GLY A 210 7.76 11.61 27.40
N LYS A 211 8.46 11.55 26.24
CA LYS A 211 8.78 12.68 25.39
C LYS A 211 8.04 12.56 24.05
N PRO A 212 7.55 13.67 23.47
CA PRO A 212 6.94 13.64 22.14
C PRO A 212 7.98 13.32 21.06
N VAL A 213 7.54 12.61 20.01
CA VAL A 213 8.37 12.40 18.82
C VAL A 213 7.93 13.39 17.74
N THR A 214 8.88 14.22 17.31
CA THR A 214 8.67 15.30 16.34
C THR A 214 9.48 15.08 15.08
N LEU A 215 9.05 15.74 14.01
CA LEU A 215 9.77 15.75 12.74
C LEU A 215 10.89 16.80 12.84
N THR A 216 12.10 16.46 12.40
CA THR A 216 13.17 17.46 12.29
C THR A 216 13.12 18.10 10.92
N ASP A 217 13.14 19.43 10.86
CA ASP A 217 13.36 20.22 9.64
C ASP A 217 14.89 20.26 9.37
N ASP A 218 15.44 19.14 8.87
CA ASP A 218 16.83 19.07 8.39
C ASP A 218 16.92 19.35 6.89
#